data_ba155789126674aeab214da54b19d22e
#
_entry.id   ba155789126674aeab214da54b19d22e
#
_cell.length_a   1.000
_cell.length_b   1.000
_cell.length_c   1.000
_cell.angle_alpha   90.00
_cell.angle_beta   90.00
_cell.angle_gamma   90.00
#
_symmetry.space_group_name_H-M   'P 1'
#
loop_
_entity.id
_entity.type
_entity.pdbx_description
1 polymer ?
#
loop_
_entity_poly.entity_id
_entity_poly.type
_entity_poly.pdbx_seq_one_letter_code
_entity_poly.pdbx_strand_id
1 'polypeptide(L)'
;VIVYGNHVTFDADLVGPWVSSKTGGTWCRGRGTAIGRLKDGELVAGVLYEDYTKANIVCHIAGDEGWATKGFLGLMFDYPYNQLGVQRITAPVHSDNAKSIALMGRLGFTLEATLDRAILGGNLLIYRMFRDECRFLEDKYHGQTERSGKT
;
A
#
# COMPACT_ATOMS: atom_id res chain seq x y z
N VAL A 1 20.53 -8.74 1.62
CA VAL A 1 19.57 -9.11 0.55
C VAL A 1 18.27 -9.56 1.18
N ILE A 2 17.19 -8.95 0.74
CA ILE A 2 15.86 -9.33 1.21
C ILE A 2 15.29 -10.39 0.26
N VAL A 3 14.85 -11.50 0.83
CA VAL A 3 14.27 -12.62 0.07
C VAL A 3 12.80 -12.77 0.49
N TYR A 4 11.89 -12.68 -0.45
CA TYR A 4 10.47 -12.70 -0.19
C TYR A 4 9.82 -14.08 -0.39
N GLY A 5 10.42 -14.91 -1.24
CA GLY A 5 9.95 -16.27 -1.48
C GLY A 5 8.50 -16.35 -1.94
N ASN A 6 7.79 -17.36 -1.47
CA ASN A 6 6.41 -17.65 -1.87
C ASN A 6 5.36 -16.83 -1.12
N HIS A 7 5.77 -15.96 -0.21
CA HIS A 7 4.84 -15.18 0.61
C HIS A 7 4.49 -13.82 0.00
N VAL A 8 5.15 -13.45 -1.07
CA VAL A 8 5.00 -12.15 -1.72
C VAL A 8 4.92 -12.34 -3.23
N THR A 9 4.07 -11.55 -3.86
CA THR A 9 3.99 -11.49 -5.33
C THR A 9 4.08 -10.05 -5.79
N PHE A 10 4.71 -9.85 -6.95
CA PHE A 10 4.79 -8.55 -7.62
C PHE A 10 3.95 -8.53 -8.90
N ASP A 11 3.08 -9.52 -9.07
CA ASP A 11 2.21 -9.63 -10.23
C ASP A 11 1.06 -8.64 -10.13
N ALA A 12 1.18 -7.52 -10.84
CA ALA A 12 0.19 -6.46 -10.84
C ALA A 12 -1.16 -6.92 -11.43
N ASP A 13 -1.14 -7.88 -12.36
CA ASP A 13 -2.37 -8.42 -12.95
C ASP A 13 -3.16 -9.29 -11.96
N LEU A 14 -2.49 -9.83 -10.96
CA LEU A 14 -3.13 -10.57 -9.87
C LEU A 14 -3.58 -9.62 -8.76
N VAL A 15 -2.67 -8.76 -8.30
CA VAL A 15 -2.89 -7.87 -7.14
C VAL A 15 -3.83 -6.72 -7.48
N GLY A 16 -3.73 -6.18 -8.70
CA GLY A 16 -4.51 -5.01 -9.12
C GLY A 16 -6.02 -5.18 -9.01
N PRO A 17 -6.60 -6.20 -9.66
CA PRO A 17 -8.04 -6.46 -9.54
C PRO A 17 -8.48 -6.72 -8.11
N TRP A 18 -7.66 -7.45 -7.34
CA TRP A 18 -7.98 -7.79 -5.97
C TRP A 18 -8.07 -6.52 -5.08
N VAL A 19 -7.06 -5.64 -5.15
CA VAL A 19 -7.07 -4.38 -4.40
C VAL A 19 -8.22 -3.49 -4.85
N SER A 20 -8.44 -3.36 -6.15
CA SER A 20 -9.51 -2.52 -6.69
C SER A 20 -10.89 -3.00 -6.22
N SER A 21 -11.11 -4.31 -6.14
CA SER A 21 -12.37 -4.86 -5.62
C SER A 21 -12.61 -4.51 -4.16
N LYS A 22 -11.55 -4.32 -3.36
CA LYS A 22 -11.63 -3.99 -1.94
C LYS A 22 -11.76 -2.49 -1.68
N THR A 23 -11.25 -1.65 -2.58
CA THR A 23 -11.19 -0.20 -2.38
C THR A 23 -12.23 0.58 -3.17
N GLY A 24 -12.94 -0.09 -4.09
CA GLY A 24 -13.89 0.55 -4.97
C GLY A 24 -13.26 1.23 -6.17
N GLY A 25 -11.95 1.05 -6.37
CA GLY A 25 -11.23 1.63 -7.50
C GLY A 25 -11.39 0.85 -8.79
N THR A 26 -10.71 1.32 -9.82
CA THR A 26 -10.68 0.68 -11.12
C THR A 26 -9.25 0.26 -11.46
N TRP A 27 -9.09 -1.00 -11.83
CA TRP A 27 -7.81 -1.51 -12.29
C TRP A 27 -7.65 -1.30 -13.80
N CYS A 28 -6.49 -0.76 -14.18
CA CYS A 28 -6.10 -0.63 -15.59
C CYS A 28 -4.77 -1.32 -15.79
N ARG A 29 -4.75 -2.33 -16.66
CA ARG A 29 -3.56 -3.12 -16.95
C ARG A 29 -2.41 -2.25 -17.44
N GLY A 30 -1.21 -2.47 -16.90
CA GLY A 30 0.00 -1.73 -17.30
C GLY A 30 0.13 -0.33 -16.69
N ARG A 31 -0.79 0.08 -15.83
CA ARG A 31 -0.81 1.42 -15.27
C ARG A 31 0.12 1.62 -14.09
N GLY A 32 0.46 0.57 -13.37
CA GLY A 32 1.27 0.71 -12.17
C GLY A 32 1.98 -0.58 -11.79
N THR A 33 2.58 -0.56 -10.61
CA THR A 33 3.22 -1.73 -10.00
C THR A 33 2.44 -2.16 -8.78
N ALA A 34 2.76 -3.34 -8.26
CA ALA A 34 2.03 -3.87 -7.12
C ALA A 34 2.90 -4.76 -6.26
N ILE A 35 2.52 -4.86 -4.99
CA ILE A 35 3.09 -5.83 -4.06
C ILE A 35 1.92 -6.49 -3.36
N GLY A 36 1.87 -7.82 -3.38
CA GLY A 36 0.83 -8.59 -2.71
C GLY A 36 1.43 -9.55 -1.69
N ARG A 37 0.69 -9.79 -0.60
CA ARG A 37 1.04 -10.78 0.40
C ARG A 37 0.18 -12.02 0.20
N LEU A 38 0.84 -13.18 0.16
CA LEU A 38 0.19 -14.46 -0.02
C LEU A 38 0.20 -15.24 1.31
N LYS A 39 -0.91 -15.92 1.57
CA LYS A 39 -1.01 -16.89 2.64
C LYS A 39 -1.69 -18.14 2.07
N ASP A 40 -0.99 -19.28 2.16
CA ASP A 40 -1.47 -20.54 1.56
C ASP A 40 -1.83 -20.39 0.08
N GLY A 41 -1.04 -19.61 -0.65
CA GLY A 41 -1.21 -19.39 -2.08
C GLY A 41 -2.27 -18.37 -2.47
N GLU A 42 -2.96 -17.76 -1.51
CA GLU A 42 -4.01 -16.78 -1.78
C GLU A 42 -3.65 -15.40 -1.28
N LEU A 43 -4.11 -14.36 -1.98
CA LEU A 43 -3.89 -12.99 -1.58
C LEU A 43 -4.63 -12.66 -0.28
N VAL A 44 -3.91 -12.08 0.67
CA VAL A 44 -4.48 -11.55 1.92
C VAL A 44 -4.21 -10.05 2.08
N ALA A 45 -3.34 -9.48 1.27
CA ALA A 45 -3.08 -8.05 1.24
C ALA A 45 -2.49 -7.65 -0.10
N GLY A 46 -2.65 -6.40 -0.44
CA GLY A 46 -2.05 -5.85 -1.64
C GLY A 46 -1.93 -4.35 -1.60
N VAL A 47 -0.94 -3.85 -2.32
CA VAL A 47 -0.72 -2.42 -2.55
C VAL A 47 -0.53 -2.20 -4.03
N LEU A 48 -1.29 -1.26 -4.59
CA LEU A 48 -1.08 -0.75 -5.93
C LEU A 48 -0.33 0.58 -5.84
N TYR A 49 0.65 0.75 -6.71
CA TYR A 49 1.45 1.97 -6.82
C TYR A 49 1.26 2.55 -8.21
N GLU A 50 0.81 3.79 -8.28
CA GLU A 50 0.49 4.47 -9.55
C GLU A 50 1.01 5.90 -9.56
N ASP A 51 1.02 6.50 -10.74
CA ASP A 51 1.28 7.93 -10.92
C ASP A 51 2.57 8.42 -10.25
N TYR A 52 3.65 7.69 -10.49
CA TYR A 52 4.97 8.05 -9.97
C TYR A 52 5.49 9.32 -10.65
N THR A 53 5.84 10.34 -9.84
CA THR A 53 6.32 11.65 -10.32
C THR A 53 7.75 11.96 -9.87
N LYS A 54 8.47 10.99 -9.32
CA LYS A 54 9.75 11.13 -8.59
C LYS A 54 9.58 11.70 -7.19
N ALA A 55 8.71 12.69 -6.99
CA ALA A 55 8.42 13.27 -5.69
C ALA A 55 7.31 12.55 -4.95
N ASN A 56 6.34 12.00 -5.68
CA ASN A 56 5.11 11.43 -5.16
C ASN A 56 4.78 10.11 -5.86
N ILE A 57 4.06 9.25 -5.16
CA ILE A 57 3.41 8.08 -5.74
C ILE A 57 2.03 7.92 -5.11
N VAL A 58 1.08 7.43 -5.89
CA VAL A 58 -0.27 7.14 -5.39
C VAL A 58 -0.33 5.67 -5.00
N CYS A 59 -0.84 5.38 -3.79
CA CYS A 59 -1.01 4.03 -3.29
C CYS A 59 -2.45 3.72 -2.99
N HIS A 60 -2.86 2.48 -3.32
CA HIS A 60 -4.13 1.90 -2.91
C HIS A 60 -3.81 0.65 -2.10
N ILE A 61 -4.27 0.58 -0.86
CA ILE A 61 -3.89 -0.46 0.10
C ILE A 61 -5.13 -1.20 0.57
N ALA A 62 -5.08 -2.52 0.54
CA ALA A 62 -6.14 -3.36 1.08
C ALA A 62 -5.55 -4.59 1.76
N GLY A 63 -6.22 -5.07 2.81
CA GLY A 63 -5.79 -6.28 3.51
C GLY A 63 -6.91 -6.91 4.30
N ASP A 64 -6.87 -8.23 4.36
CA ASP A 64 -7.76 -9.02 5.21
C ASP A 64 -7.20 -9.07 6.63
N GLU A 65 -7.99 -9.59 7.58
CA GLU A 65 -7.57 -9.66 8.98
C GLU A 65 -6.19 -10.32 9.13
N GLY A 66 -5.33 -9.69 9.94
CA GLY A 66 -3.99 -10.23 10.22
C GLY A 66 -2.94 -10.03 9.11
N TRP A 67 -3.24 -9.22 8.09
CA TRP A 67 -2.34 -9.03 6.96
C TRP A 67 -1.07 -8.23 7.28
N ALA A 68 -1.13 -7.35 8.28
CA ALA A 68 -0.11 -6.33 8.52
C ALA A 68 1.05 -6.85 9.36
N THR A 69 1.80 -7.81 8.83
CA THR A 69 3.03 -8.27 9.48
C THR A 69 4.13 -7.22 9.37
N LYS A 70 5.09 -7.23 10.30
CA LYS A 70 6.22 -6.29 10.27
C LYS A 70 6.99 -6.38 8.96
N GLY A 71 7.25 -7.58 8.47
CA GLY A 71 7.98 -7.77 7.22
C GLY A 71 7.25 -7.19 6.02
N PHE A 72 5.94 -7.39 5.93
CA PHE A 72 5.16 -6.86 4.82
C PHE A 72 5.03 -5.33 4.90
N LEU A 73 4.80 -4.78 6.09
CA LEU A 73 4.76 -3.33 6.30
C LEU A 73 6.09 -2.68 5.90
N GLY A 74 7.21 -3.28 6.32
CA GLY A 74 8.53 -2.79 5.90
C GLY A 74 8.70 -2.79 4.39
N LEU A 75 8.32 -3.88 3.73
CA LEU A 75 8.43 -4.00 2.28
C LEU A 75 7.58 -2.97 1.54
N MET A 76 6.31 -2.82 1.94
CA MET A 76 5.39 -1.96 1.20
C MET A 76 5.75 -0.47 1.27
N PHE A 77 6.50 -0.05 2.28
CA PHE A 77 6.99 1.33 2.40
C PHE A 77 8.44 1.48 1.95
N ASP A 78 9.26 0.43 2.04
CA ASP A 78 10.62 0.43 1.50
C ASP A 78 10.64 0.71 -0.01
N TYR A 79 9.72 0.09 -0.73
CA TYR A 79 9.67 0.23 -2.18
C TYR A 79 9.51 1.69 -2.63
N PRO A 80 8.47 2.44 -2.21
CA PRO A 80 8.33 3.82 -2.65
C PRO A 80 9.40 4.76 -2.06
N TYR A 81 9.72 4.63 -0.79
CA TYR A 81 10.59 5.60 -0.13
C TYR A 81 12.08 5.35 -0.37
N ASN A 82 12.53 4.09 -0.30
CA ASN A 82 13.96 3.79 -0.42
C ASN A 82 14.36 3.40 -1.85
N GLN A 83 13.53 2.64 -2.54
CA GLN A 83 13.87 2.20 -3.91
C GLN A 83 13.53 3.25 -4.94
N LEU A 84 12.33 3.84 -4.87
CA LEU A 84 11.92 4.89 -5.81
C LEU A 84 12.30 6.30 -5.34
N GLY A 85 12.54 6.49 -4.06
CA GLY A 85 13.01 7.76 -3.49
C GLY A 85 11.98 8.86 -3.42
N VAL A 86 10.68 8.56 -3.33
CA VAL A 86 9.65 9.59 -3.23
C VAL A 86 9.72 10.31 -1.88
N GLN A 87 9.23 11.54 -1.84
CA GLN A 87 9.15 12.36 -0.63
C GLN A 87 7.83 12.16 0.09
N ARG A 88 6.78 11.77 -0.65
CA ARG A 88 5.45 11.56 -0.11
C ARG A 88 4.73 10.42 -0.83
N ILE A 89 3.78 9.83 -0.11
CA ILE A 89 2.79 8.91 -0.66
C ILE A 89 1.42 9.58 -0.55
N THR A 90 0.64 9.51 -1.61
CA THR A 90 -0.75 9.97 -1.65
C THR A 90 -1.65 8.75 -1.70
N ALA A 91 -2.67 8.71 -0.85
CA ALA A 91 -3.63 7.60 -0.80
C ALA A 91 -5.07 8.13 -0.91
N PRO A 92 -5.70 7.99 -2.08
CA PRO A 92 -7.11 8.35 -2.24
C PRO A 92 -8.01 7.28 -1.61
N VAL A 93 -8.99 7.70 -0.83
CA VAL A 93 -9.92 6.79 -0.14
C VAL A 93 -11.36 7.28 -0.34
N HIS A 94 -12.26 6.37 -0.71
CA HIS A 94 -13.69 6.70 -0.81
C HIS A 94 -14.26 6.99 0.57
N SER A 95 -15.06 8.04 0.69
CA SER A 95 -15.63 8.46 1.98
C SER A 95 -16.58 7.44 2.61
N ASP A 96 -17.09 6.50 1.82
CA ASP A 96 -17.94 5.41 2.30
C ASP A 96 -17.15 4.16 2.71
N ASN A 97 -15.83 4.16 2.53
CA ASN A 97 -14.98 3.01 2.87
C ASN A 97 -14.41 3.17 4.28
N ALA A 98 -15.23 2.85 5.28
CA ALA A 98 -14.85 2.98 6.69
C ALA A 98 -13.60 2.17 7.05
N LYS A 99 -13.42 1.00 6.44
CA LYS A 99 -12.26 0.13 6.69
C LYS A 99 -10.96 0.79 6.24
N SER A 100 -10.96 1.38 5.05
CA SER A 100 -9.78 2.09 4.53
C SER A 100 -9.49 3.37 5.31
N ILE A 101 -10.52 4.11 5.74
CA ILE A 101 -10.35 5.30 6.56
C ILE A 101 -9.66 4.94 7.88
N ALA A 102 -10.12 3.89 8.55
CA ALA A 102 -9.51 3.40 9.79
C ALA A 102 -8.06 2.94 9.55
N LEU A 103 -7.81 2.29 8.43
CA LEU A 103 -6.46 1.83 8.06
C LEU A 103 -5.50 3.02 7.89
N MET A 104 -5.94 4.08 7.23
CA MET A 104 -5.10 5.29 7.06
C MET A 104 -4.65 5.84 8.40
N GLY A 105 -5.56 5.92 9.37
CA GLY A 105 -5.21 6.38 10.72
C GLY A 105 -4.20 5.47 11.41
N ARG A 106 -4.39 4.16 11.32
CA ARG A 106 -3.47 3.18 11.94
C ARG A 106 -2.09 3.21 11.31
N LEU A 107 -1.99 3.42 10.00
CA LEU A 107 -0.71 3.50 9.30
C LEU A 107 0.01 4.83 9.51
N GLY A 108 -0.69 5.85 9.99
CA GLY A 108 -0.09 7.15 10.24
C GLY A 108 -0.23 8.16 9.10
N PHE A 109 -1.15 7.92 8.17
CA PHE A 109 -1.48 8.90 7.14
C PHE A 109 -2.29 10.05 7.72
N THR A 110 -2.15 11.23 7.14
CA THR A 110 -2.88 12.45 7.50
C THR A 110 -3.86 12.81 6.38
N LEU A 111 -5.10 13.15 6.74
CA LEU A 111 -6.06 13.65 5.78
C LEU A 111 -5.63 15.06 5.32
N GLU A 112 -5.37 15.22 4.04
CA GLU A 112 -4.91 16.47 3.46
C GLU A 112 -6.02 17.25 2.79
N ALA A 113 -6.95 16.55 2.13
CA ALA A 113 -8.02 17.19 1.37
C ALA A 113 -9.23 16.28 1.26
N THR A 114 -10.38 16.88 1.04
CA THR A 114 -11.61 16.19 0.69
C THR A 114 -12.10 16.77 -0.63
N LEU A 115 -12.26 15.90 -1.63
CA LEU A 115 -12.77 16.28 -2.94
C LEU A 115 -14.27 15.97 -2.96
N ASP A 116 -15.08 17.01 -2.83
CA ASP A 116 -16.53 16.85 -2.78
C ASP A 116 -17.05 16.29 -4.10
N ARG A 117 -17.93 15.29 -4.01
CA ARG A 117 -18.61 14.67 -5.16
C ARG A 117 -17.66 14.01 -6.16
N ALA A 118 -16.45 13.69 -5.76
CA ALA A 118 -15.47 13.06 -6.65
C ALA A 118 -15.70 11.57 -6.86
N ILE A 119 -16.62 10.95 -6.10
CA ILE A 119 -17.11 9.60 -6.34
C ILE A 119 -18.63 9.61 -6.36
N LEU A 120 -19.23 8.60 -7.00
CA LEU A 120 -20.68 8.48 -7.02
C LEU A 120 -21.21 8.24 -5.62
N GLY A 121 -22.10 9.14 -5.15
CA GLY A 121 -22.72 9.04 -3.84
C GLY A 121 -21.82 9.42 -2.67
N GLY A 122 -20.68 10.04 -2.91
CA GLY A 122 -19.77 10.41 -1.82
C GLY A 122 -18.64 11.33 -2.24
N ASN A 123 -17.62 11.39 -1.41
CA ASN A 123 -16.45 12.24 -1.57
C ASN A 123 -15.19 11.39 -1.68
N LEU A 124 -14.14 11.96 -2.27
CA LEU A 124 -12.83 11.33 -2.30
C LEU A 124 -11.95 12.01 -1.25
N LEU A 125 -11.45 11.20 -0.31
CA LEU A 125 -10.57 11.66 0.75
C LEU A 125 -9.13 11.47 0.28
N ILE A 126 -8.30 12.50 0.37
CA ILE A 126 -6.90 12.44 -0.02
C ILE A 126 -6.05 12.41 1.24
N TYR A 127 -5.46 11.27 1.50
CA TYR A 127 -4.51 11.07 2.59
C TYR A 127 -3.08 11.19 2.09
N ARG A 128 -2.16 11.58 2.96
CA ARG A 128 -0.74 11.68 2.65
C ARG A 128 0.13 11.19 3.79
N MET A 129 1.33 10.74 3.44
CA MET A 129 2.39 10.45 4.41
C MET A 129 3.70 10.96 3.81
N PHE A 130 4.44 11.77 4.57
CA PHE A 130 5.79 12.17 4.18
C PHE A 130 6.80 11.11 4.61
N ARG A 131 7.93 11.04 3.90
CA ARG A 131 8.99 10.07 4.20
C ARG A 131 9.41 10.14 5.67
N ASP A 132 9.62 11.32 6.22
CA ASP A 132 10.07 11.51 7.60
C ASP A 132 9.00 11.16 8.66
N GLU A 133 7.75 10.97 8.23
CA GLU A 133 6.66 10.52 9.09
C GLU A 133 6.48 9.00 9.11
N CYS A 134 7.18 8.28 8.22
CA CYS A 134 6.97 6.84 8.04
C CYS A 134 7.78 6.03 9.07
N ARG A 135 7.12 5.49 10.08
CA ARG A 135 7.77 4.64 11.09
C ARG A 135 8.19 3.27 10.54
N PHE A 136 7.63 2.85 9.41
CA PHE A 136 7.91 1.53 8.83
C PHE A 136 9.26 1.44 8.12
N LEU A 137 10.00 2.53 8.07
CA LEU A 137 11.38 2.54 7.58
C LEU A 137 12.38 2.23 8.70
N GLU A 138 11.93 2.09 9.95
CA GLU A 138 12.78 1.72 11.09
C GLU A 138 13.31 0.30 10.97
N ASP A 139 14.48 0.04 11.53
CA ASP A 139 15.19 -1.24 11.43
C ASP A 139 14.37 -2.43 11.89
N LYS A 140 13.50 -2.26 12.87
CA LYS A 140 12.68 -3.36 13.38
C LYS A 140 11.74 -3.98 12.32
N TYR A 141 11.41 -3.24 11.27
CA TYR A 141 10.62 -3.77 10.15
C TYR A 141 11.50 -4.48 9.12
N HIS A 142 12.65 -3.91 8.81
CA HIS A 142 13.58 -4.44 7.81
C HIS A 142 14.35 -5.66 8.30
N GLY A 143 14.80 -5.65 9.55
CA GLY A 143 15.52 -6.76 10.13
C GLY A 143 14.73 -8.05 10.17
N GLN A 144 13.41 -7.97 10.38
CA GLN A 144 12.54 -9.15 10.36
C GLN A 144 12.41 -9.75 8.96
N THR A 145 12.31 -8.90 7.94
CA THR A 145 12.22 -9.35 6.55
C THR A 145 13.51 -10.06 6.13
N GLU A 146 14.65 -9.49 6.47
CA GLU A 146 15.96 -10.06 6.18
C GLU A 146 16.16 -11.41 6.86
N ARG A 147 15.80 -11.52 8.14
CA ARG A 147 15.93 -12.78 8.88
C ARG A 147 15.05 -13.88 8.28
N SER A 148 13.84 -13.54 7.86
CA SER A 148 12.97 -14.50 7.18
C SER A 148 13.58 -14.98 5.88
N GLY A 149 14.31 -14.12 5.18
CA GLY A 149 14.98 -14.48 3.94
C GLY A 149 16.19 -15.37 4.11
N LYS A 150 16.78 -15.44 5.31
CA LYS A 150 17.97 -16.23 5.59
C LYS A 150 17.66 -17.67 5.98
N THR A 151 16.44 -17.95 6.33
CA THR A 151 16.02 -19.30 6.68
C THR A 151 15.38 -20.01 5.51
#